data_3dc9b26d8cfed102f67116659280e972
#
_entry.id   3dc9b26d8cfed102f67116659280e972
#
_cell.length_a   1.000
_cell.length_b   1.000
_cell.length_c   1.000
_cell.angle_alpha   90.00
_cell.angle_beta   90.00
_cell.angle_gamma   90.00
#
_symmetry.space_group_name_H-M   'P 1'
#
loop_
_entity.id
_entity.type
_entity.pdbx_description
1 polymer ?
#
loop_
_entity_poly.entity_id
_entity_poly.type
_entity_poly.pdbx_seq_one_letter_code
_entity_poly.pdbx_strand_id
1 'polypeptide(L)'
;MISTGELEKGVAIELDGELWQILDYHHIKMGRGSAQVRITLRNVKRGQTIERSFQAGTKWPRAQLDRRPVQYLYRDGDDFHFMDNDTYDQFRLTADQLGETAQFMKDGMTLDRTSYQGETIGVELPVTVDLRVADTEPGFAGDTQTGARKPATTETGLVVQVPIFVETGDTIRIDTRTGEYQTRV
;
A
#
# COMPACT_ATOMS: atom_id res chain seq x y z
N MET A 1 9.72 19.70 -12.97
CA MET A 1 10.80 18.70 -12.92
C MET A 1 11.25 18.54 -11.48
N ILE A 2 11.67 17.35 -11.10
CA ILE A 2 12.28 17.05 -9.78
C ILE A 2 13.73 16.63 -10.01
N SER A 3 14.64 17.13 -9.20
CA SER A 3 16.07 16.79 -9.27
C SER A 3 16.45 15.80 -8.17
N THR A 4 17.67 15.22 -8.27
CA THR A 4 18.20 14.34 -7.22
C THR A 4 18.31 14.99 -5.84
N GLY A 5 18.34 16.32 -5.76
CA GLY A 5 18.35 17.07 -4.50
C GLY A 5 16.97 17.33 -3.88
N GLU A 6 15.91 17.04 -4.64
CA GLU A 6 14.50 17.32 -4.27
C GLU A 6 13.67 16.03 -4.19
N LEU A 7 14.35 14.88 -4.03
CA LEU A 7 13.67 13.59 -3.94
C LEU A 7 12.88 13.48 -2.64
N GLU A 8 11.66 12.98 -2.78
CA GLU A 8 10.78 12.66 -1.66
C GLU A 8 10.18 11.27 -1.88
N LYS A 9 10.04 10.50 -0.81
CA LYS A 9 9.35 9.20 -0.85
C LYS A 9 7.88 9.39 -1.21
N GLY A 10 7.37 8.53 -2.07
CA GLY A 10 5.98 8.58 -2.54
C GLY A 10 5.75 9.46 -3.76
N VAL A 11 6.71 10.28 -4.16
CA VAL A 11 6.62 11.10 -5.39
C VAL A 11 6.72 10.20 -6.61
N ALA A 12 5.90 10.47 -7.63
CA ALA A 12 5.98 9.80 -8.91
C ALA A 12 6.79 10.64 -9.92
N ILE A 13 7.63 9.96 -10.67
CA ILE A 13 8.45 10.51 -11.76
C ILE A 13 8.18 9.77 -13.06
N GLU A 14 8.40 10.42 -14.17
CA GLU A 14 8.43 9.79 -15.48
C GLU A 14 9.88 9.40 -15.82
N LEU A 15 10.09 8.12 -16.07
CA LEU A 15 11.39 7.55 -16.44
C LEU A 15 11.20 6.54 -17.57
N ASP A 16 11.90 6.77 -18.68
CA ASP A 16 11.84 5.93 -19.89
C ASP A 16 10.39 5.77 -20.42
N GLY A 17 9.54 6.80 -20.29
CA GLY A 17 8.14 6.78 -20.74
C GLY A 17 7.19 6.03 -19.82
N GLU A 18 7.64 5.58 -18.67
CA GLU A 18 6.84 4.90 -17.66
C GLU A 18 6.77 5.70 -16.35
N LEU A 19 5.70 5.48 -15.57
CA LEU A 19 5.54 6.08 -14.27
C LEU A 19 6.18 5.23 -13.18
N TRP A 20 7.02 5.86 -12.39
CA TRP A 20 7.72 5.25 -11.27
C TRP A 20 7.53 6.04 -9.99
N GLN A 21 7.15 5.37 -8.94
CA GLN A 21 7.06 5.94 -7.59
C GLN A 21 8.39 5.72 -6.85
N ILE A 22 8.89 6.79 -6.22
CA ILE A 22 10.08 6.73 -5.38
C ILE A 22 9.72 6.09 -4.04
N LEU A 23 10.26 4.91 -3.77
CA LEU A 23 10.08 4.23 -2.48
C LEU A 23 11.13 4.65 -1.47
N ASP A 24 12.39 4.73 -1.92
CA ASP A 24 13.53 5.10 -1.09
C ASP A 24 14.67 5.66 -1.93
N TYR A 25 15.61 6.39 -1.30
CA TYR A 25 16.79 6.91 -1.97
C TYR A 25 17.95 7.10 -1.00
N HIS A 26 19.18 6.91 -1.52
CA HIS A 26 20.43 7.09 -0.77
C HIS A 26 21.44 7.87 -1.57
N HIS A 27 21.98 8.94 -0.99
CA HIS A 27 23.08 9.70 -1.56
C HIS A 27 24.41 8.99 -1.32
N ILE A 28 25.11 8.64 -2.40
CA ILE A 28 26.42 7.97 -2.36
C ILE A 28 27.47 9.01 -2.72
N LYS A 29 28.31 9.38 -1.75
CA LYS A 29 29.48 10.23 -1.98
C LYS A 29 30.69 9.33 -2.29
N MET A 30 31.20 9.37 -3.52
CA MET A 30 32.46 8.74 -3.87
C MET A 30 33.58 9.77 -3.81
N GLY A 31 34.70 9.43 -3.13
CA GLY A 31 35.76 10.36 -2.77
C GLY A 31 36.43 11.13 -3.93
N ARG A 32 36.52 10.58 -5.14
CA ARG A 32 37.07 11.21 -6.34
C ARG A 32 36.19 11.12 -7.59
N GLY A 33 34.94 10.69 -7.45
CA GLY A 33 33.94 10.57 -8.52
C GLY A 33 32.80 11.55 -8.34
N SER A 34 31.95 11.69 -9.37
CA SER A 34 30.68 12.43 -9.26
C SER A 34 29.78 11.76 -8.24
N ALA A 35 29.16 12.56 -7.39
CA ALA A 35 28.16 12.06 -6.43
C ALA A 35 27.03 11.35 -7.17
N GLN A 36 26.62 10.20 -6.66
CA GLN A 36 25.52 9.41 -7.19
C GLN A 36 24.39 9.31 -6.17
N VAL A 37 23.17 9.09 -6.67
CA VAL A 37 22.01 8.81 -5.86
C VAL A 37 21.45 7.47 -6.31
N ARG A 38 21.33 6.53 -5.39
CA ARG A 38 20.66 5.25 -5.60
C ARG A 38 19.21 5.39 -5.21
N ILE A 39 18.31 5.03 -6.10
CA ILE A 39 16.87 5.20 -5.91
C ILE A 39 16.19 3.85 -6.09
N THR A 40 15.35 3.49 -5.13
CA THR A 40 14.42 2.37 -5.22
C THR A 40 13.11 2.87 -5.81
N LEU A 41 12.75 2.34 -6.96
CA LEU A 41 11.62 2.76 -7.76
C LEU A 41 10.61 1.62 -7.90
N ARG A 42 9.32 1.92 -7.77
CA ARG A 42 8.24 0.99 -8.07
C ARG A 42 7.50 1.46 -9.31
N ASN A 43 7.38 0.59 -10.30
CA ASN A 43 6.57 0.86 -11.47
C ASN A 43 5.09 0.95 -11.05
N VAL A 44 4.46 2.08 -11.34
CA VAL A 44 3.10 2.37 -10.87
C VAL A 44 2.06 1.46 -11.52
N LYS A 45 2.25 1.10 -12.80
CA LYS A 45 1.33 0.24 -13.54
C LYS A 45 1.58 -1.26 -13.31
N ARG A 46 2.86 -1.66 -13.29
CA ARG A 46 3.26 -3.08 -13.24
C ARG A 46 3.56 -3.58 -11.82
N GLY A 47 3.71 -2.68 -10.85
CA GLY A 47 4.05 -3.02 -9.46
C GLY A 47 5.50 -3.49 -9.25
N GLN A 48 6.29 -3.65 -10.32
CA GLN A 48 7.67 -4.09 -10.25
C GLN A 48 8.54 -3.07 -9.52
N THR A 49 9.39 -3.54 -8.63
CA THR A 49 10.38 -2.71 -7.92
C THR A 49 11.77 -2.94 -8.50
N ILE A 50 12.48 -1.83 -8.77
CA ILE A 50 13.84 -1.83 -9.24
C ILE A 50 14.69 -0.86 -8.41
N GLU A 51 16.00 -1.07 -8.38
CA GLU A 51 16.97 -0.14 -7.83
C GLU A 51 17.86 0.37 -8.97
N ARG A 52 17.98 1.69 -9.10
CA ARG A 52 18.84 2.34 -10.10
C ARG A 52 19.67 3.46 -9.49
N SER A 53 20.90 3.62 -9.99
CA SER A 53 21.79 4.72 -9.60
C SER A 53 21.80 5.79 -10.68
N PHE A 54 21.75 7.04 -10.25
CA PHE A 54 21.77 8.22 -11.11
C PHE A 54 22.86 9.19 -10.65
N GLN A 55 23.38 9.98 -11.57
CA GLN A 55 24.32 11.05 -11.23
C GLN A 55 23.60 12.15 -10.46
N ALA A 56 24.27 12.76 -9.50
CA ALA A 56 23.76 13.94 -8.83
C ALA A 56 23.46 15.06 -9.85
N GLY A 57 22.30 15.71 -9.69
CA GLY A 57 21.83 16.72 -10.62
C GLY A 57 20.95 16.20 -11.77
N THR A 58 20.76 14.88 -11.92
CA THR A 58 19.77 14.33 -12.84
C THR A 58 18.38 14.86 -12.49
N LYS A 59 17.58 15.16 -13.52
CA LYS A 59 16.22 15.71 -13.40
C LYS A 59 15.24 14.84 -14.16
N TRP A 60 14.05 14.67 -13.59
CA TRP A 60 12.94 13.94 -14.21
C TRP A 60 11.68 14.78 -14.24
N PRO A 61 10.78 14.57 -15.21
CA PRO A 61 9.43 15.10 -15.13
C PRO A 61 8.75 14.54 -13.86
N ARG A 62 8.21 15.44 -13.04
CA ARG A 62 7.35 15.05 -11.92
C ARG A 62 5.97 14.71 -12.46
N ALA A 63 5.49 13.50 -12.20
CA ALA A 63 4.14 13.12 -12.52
C ALA A 63 3.20 13.62 -11.42
N GLN A 64 2.22 14.43 -11.82
CA GLN A 64 1.16 14.85 -10.91
C GLN A 64 0.08 13.77 -10.92
N LEU A 65 -0.10 13.12 -9.79
CA LEU A 65 -1.15 12.11 -9.59
C LEU A 65 -2.37 12.79 -8.95
N ASP A 66 -3.53 12.57 -9.55
CA ASP A 66 -4.80 12.98 -8.98
C ASP A 66 -5.29 11.89 -8.02
N ARG A 67 -5.74 12.31 -6.84
CA ARG A 67 -6.32 11.43 -5.82
C ARG A 67 -7.76 11.81 -5.56
N ARG A 68 -8.64 10.81 -5.57
CA ARG A 68 -10.07 11.00 -5.27
C ARG A 68 -10.58 9.87 -4.39
N PRO A 69 -11.42 10.18 -3.39
CA PRO A 69 -12.03 9.16 -2.55
C PRO A 69 -13.02 8.33 -3.37
N VAL A 70 -12.91 7.02 -3.25
CA VAL A 70 -13.79 6.05 -3.88
C VAL A 70 -14.25 5.02 -2.87
N GLN A 71 -15.40 4.42 -3.10
CA GLN A 71 -15.93 3.33 -2.30
C GLN A 71 -15.66 2.01 -2.99
N TYR A 72 -15.11 1.05 -2.25
CA TYR A 72 -15.08 -0.33 -2.67
C TYR A 72 -16.47 -0.95 -2.48
N LEU A 73 -17.03 -1.50 -3.55
CA LEU A 73 -18.39 -2.04 -3.54
C LEU A 73 -18.38 -3.53 -3.22
N TYR A 74 -17.82 -4.34 -4.12
CA TYR A 74 -17.79 -5.80 -4.02
C TYR A 74 -16.77 -6.42 -4.95
N ARG A 75 -16.49 -7.69 -4.73
CA ARG A 75 -15.65 -8.52 -5.58
C ARG A 75 -16.53 -9.48 -6.41
N ASP A 76 -16.19 -9.61 -7.70
CA ASP A 76 -16.75 -10.60 -8.59
C ASP A 76 -15.62 -11.37 -9.29
N GLY A 77 -15.35 -12.59 -8.83
CA GLY A 77 -14.19 -13.36 -9.28
C GLY A 77 -12.87 -12.64 -8.98
N ASP A 78 -12.13 -12.28 -10.03
CA ASP A 78 -10.88 -11.53 -9.94
C ASP A 78 -11.06 -10.02 -10.09
N ASP A 79 -12.27 -9.55 -10.32
CA ASP A 79 -12.60 -8.14 -10.49
C ASP A 79 -13.13 -7.52 -9.20
N PHE A 80 -12.55 -6.39 -8.82
CA PHE A 80 -12.96 -5.58 -7.69
C PHE A 80 -13.63 -4.31 -8.20
N HIS A 81 -14.86 -4.06 -7.78
CA HIS A 81 -15.70 -2.97 -8.24
C HIS A 81 -15.67 -1.80 -7.26
N PHE A 82 -15.49 -0.61 -7.80
CA PHE A 82 -15.42 0.65 -7.07
C PHE A 82 -16.38 1.68 -7.64
N MET A 83 -16.72 2.67 -6.83
CA MET A 83 -17.53 3.81 -7.24
C MET A 83 -16.88 5.11 -6.73
N ASP A 84 -16.75 6.08 -7.61
CA ASP A 84 -16.35 7.44 -7.25
C ASP A 84 -17.46 8.09 -6.41
N ASN A 85 -17.12 8.65 -5.25
CA ASN A 85 -18.09 9.20 -4.33
C ASN A 85 -18.72 10.52 -4.82
N ASP A 86 -18.07 11.21 -5.73
CA ASP A 86 -18.55 12.50 -6.25
C ASP A 86 -19.34 12.35 -7.55
N THR A 87 -18.84 11.52 -8.48
CA THR A 87 -19.44 11.36 -9.82
C THR A 87 -20.35 10.16 -9.94
N TYR A 88 -20.29 9.21 -8.97
CA TYR A 88 -20.96 7.92 -8.98
C TYR A 88 -20.55 7.00 -10.14
N ASP A 89 -19.48 7.36 -10.86
CA ASP A 89 -18.93 6.50 -11.91
C ASP A 89 -18.32 5.25 -11.28
N GLN A 90 -18.61 4.11 -11.90
CA GLN A 90 -18.07 2.84 -11.48
C GLN A 90 -16.87 2.45 -12.35
N PHE A 91 -15.89 1.82 -11.74
CA PHE A 91 -14.73 1.24 -12.39
C PHE A 91 -14.33 -0.06 -11.71
N ARG A 92 -13.50 -0.84 -12.36
CA ARG A 92 -12.98 -2.09 -11.81
C ARG A 92 -11.46 -2.16 -11.88
N LEU A 93 -10.88 -2.87 -10.93
CA LEU A 93 -9.48 -3.25 -10.92
C LEU A 93 -9.40 -4.77 -10.72
N THR A 94 -8.42 -5.39 -11.36
CA THR A 94 -8.19 -6.82 -11.19
C THR A 94 -7.38 -7.12 -9.92
N ALA A 95 -7.45 -8.36 -9.44
CA ALA A 95 -6.63 -8.83 -8.31
C ALA A 95 -5.13 -8.59 -8.55
N ASP A 96 -4.64 -8.78 -9.78
CA ASP A 96 -3.25 -8.53 -10.15
C ASP A 96 -2.86 -7.05 -10.03
N GLN A 97 -3.76 -6.13 -10.42
CA GLN A 97 -3.53 -4.70 -10.29
C GLN A 97 -3.52 -4.24 -8.83
N LEU A 98 -4.35 -4.83 -7.98
CA LEU A 98 -4.43 -4.52 -6.55
C LEU A 98 -3.29 -5.15 -5.74
N GLY A 99 -2.82 -6.32 -6.13
CA GLY A 99 -1.79 -7.06 -5.40
C GLY A 99 -2.20 -7.30 -3.94
N GLU A 100 -1.30 -6.99 -3.00
CA GLU A 100 -1.52 -7.17 -1.57
C GLU A 100 -2.62 -6.25 -1.00
N THR A 101 -2.95 -5.17 -1.66
CA THR A 101 -4.03 -4.24 -1.25
C THR A 101 -5.36 -4.96 -1.08
N ALA A 102 -5.65 -5.94 -1.94
CA ALA A 102 -6.90 -6.71 -1.92
C ALA A 102 -7.18 -7.41 -0.57
N GLN A 103 -6.13 -7.80 0.16
CA GLN A 103 -6.25 -8.51 1.44
C GLN A 103 -6.79 -7.62 2.58
N PHE A 104 -6.69 -6.31 2.45
CA PHE A 104 -7.16 -5.35 3.44
C PHE A 104 -8.55 -4.80 3.15
N MET A 105 -9.10 -5.11 1.97
CA MET A 105 -10.32 -4.48 1.49
C MET A 105 -11.56 -5.24 1.97
N LYS A 106 -12.43 -4.56 2.69
CA LYS A 106 -13.78 -5.04 3.01
C LYS A 106 -14.83 -4.22 2.29
N ASP A 107 -15.96 -4.84 1.99
CA ASP A 107 -17.07 -4.21 1.28
C ASP A 107 -17.51 -2.90 1.95
N GLY A 108 -17.69 -1.87 1.14
CA GLY A 108 -18.15 -0.57 1.58
C GLY A 108 -17.06 0.37 2.14
N MET A 109 -15.79 -0.06 2.21
CA MET A 109 -14.74 0.82 2.70
C MET A 109 -14.40 1.91 1.69
N THR A 110 -13.90 3.04 2.19
CA THR A 110 -13.40 4.15 1.40
C THR A 110 -11.89 4.02 1.20
N LEU A 111 -11.45 4.22 -0.05
CA LEU A 111 -10.05 4.27 -0.46
C LEU A 111 -9.81 5.50 -1.31
N ASP A 112 -8.56 5.81 -1.61
CA ASP A 112 -8.20 6.85 -2.55
C ASP A 112 -7.84 6.23 -3.92
N ARG A 113 -8.60 6.60 -4.96
CA ARG A 113 -8.25 6.28 -6.35
C ARG A 113 -7.12 7.20 -6.79
N THR A 114 -6.05 6.61 -7.29
CA THR A 114 -4.94 7.33 -7.92
C THR A 114 -5.08 7.27 -9.43
N SER A 115 -5.06 8.43 -10.09
CA SER A 115 -5.10 8.55 -11.54
C SER A 115 -4.02 9.47 -12.07
N TYR A 116 -3.63 9.24 -13.32
CA TYR A 116 -2.69 10.07 -14.05
C TYR A 116 -3.26 10.36 -15.43
N GLN A 117 -3.36 11.63 -15.78
CA GLN A 117 -3.94 12.09 -17.06
C GLN A 117 -5.34 11.45 -17.35
N GLY A 118 -6.16 11.31 -16.32
CA GLY A 118 -7.50 10.72 -16.40
C GLY A 118 -7.55 9.20 -16.41
N GLU A 119 -6.41 8.51 -16.51
CA GLU A 119 -6.34 7.04 -16.44
C GLU A 119 -6.18 6.59 -14.99
N THR A 120 -7.01 5.65 -14.54
CA THR A 120 -6.88 5.05 -13.20
C THR A 120 -5.66 4.16 -13.15
N ILE A 121 -4.74 4.43 -12.20
CA ILE A 121 -3.52 3.66 -11.99
C ILE A 121 -3.74 2.60 -10.92
N GLY A 122 -4.48 2.93 -9.86
CA GLY A 122 -4.73 2.05 -8.74
C GLY A 122 -5.51 2.73 -7.63
N VAL A 123 -5.56 2.07 -6.48
CA VAL A 123 -6.15 2.61 -5.26
C VAL A 123 -5.14 2.53 -4.12
N GLU A 124 -5.22 3.49 -3.20
CA GLU A 124 -4.40 3.53 -1.99
C GLU A 124 -5.29 3.27 -0.77
N LEU A 125 -4.83 2.40 0.12
CA LEU A 125 -5.48 2.12 1.40
C LEU A 125 -5.29 3.29 2.36
N PRO A 126 -6.25 3.52 3.29
CA PRO A 126 -5.95 4.32 4.48
C PRO A 126 -4.80 3.68 5.27
N VAL A 127 -4.12 4.47 6.07
CA VAL A 127 -2.96 4.02 6.87
C VAL A 127 -3.32 2.84 7.79
N THR A 128 -4.54 2.83 8.29
CA THR A 128 -5.07 1.75 9.13
C THR A 128 -6.43 1.30 8.63
N VAL A 129 -6.72 0.01 8.85
CA VAL A 129 -8.04 -0.59 8.61
C VAL A 129 -8.50 -1.34 9.85
N ASP A 130 -9.80 -1.31 10.08
CA ASP A 130 -10.45 -2.05 11.17
C ASP A 130 -11.13 -3.27 10.56
N LEU A 131 -10.61 -4.47 10.88
CA LEU A 131 -11.11 -5.74 10.39
C LEU A 131 -11.58 -6.63 11.54
N ARG A 132 -12.67 -7.33 11.31
CA ARG A 132 -13.18 -8.32 12.26
C ARG A 132 -12.37 -9.61 12.16
N VAL A 133 -12.05 -10.20 13.31
CA VAL A 133 -11.43 -11.52 13.38
C VAL A 133 -12.50 -12.57 13.07
N ALA A 134 -12.31 -13.28 11.97
CA ALA A 134 -13.21 -14.37 11.55
C ALA A 134 -12.90 -15.67 12.29
N ASP A 135 -11.61 -15.95 12.51
CA ASP A 135 -11.15 -17.16 13.20
C ASP A 135 -9.80 -16.93 13.88
N THR A 136 -9.64 -17.47 15.09
CA THR A 136 -8.38 -17.54 15.83
C THR A 136 -8.44 -18.63 16.89
N GLU A 137 -7.29 -19.20 17.23
CA GLU A 137 -7.20 -20.16 18.30
C GLU A 137 -7.51 -19.53 19.66
N PRO A 138 -8.14 -20.27 20.61
CA PRO A 138 -8.31 -19.79 21.97
C PRO A 138 -6.94 -19.54 22.63
N GLY A 139 -6.83 -18.44 23.38
CA GLY A 139 -5.64 -18.17 24.18
C GLY A 139 -5.63 -19.08 25.41
N PHE A 140 -4.58 -19.88 25.60
CA PHE A 140 -4.43 -20.70 26.79
C PHE A 140 -3.72 -19.93 27.91
N ALA A 141 -4.22 -20.09 29.14
CA ALA A 141 -3.68 -19.43 30.35
C ALA A 141 -2.25 -19.85 30.75
N GLY A 142 -1.61 -20.73 29.98
CA GLY A 142 -0.24 -21.18 30.19
C GLY A 142 0.82 -20.43 29.44
N ASP A 143 0.43 -19.62 28.41
CA ASP A 143 1.34 -18.82 27.58
C ASP A 143 1.58 -17.42 28.18
N THR A 144 1.94 -17.36 29.45
CA THR A 144 2.18 -16.10 30.18
C THR A 144 3.52 -15.44 29.84
N GLN A 145 4.19 -15.81 28.76
CA GLN A 145 5.33 -15.03 28.29
C GLN A 145 4.82 -13.68 27.78
N THR A 146 5.34 -12.62 28.37
CA THR A 146 5.07 -11.24 27.97
C THR A 146 5.33 -11.08 26.47
N GLY A 147 4.27 -10.83 25.66
CA GLY A 147 4.38 -10.68 24.23
C GLY A 147 4.04 -11.91 23.39
N ALA A 148 3.47 -12.96 23.98
CA ALA A 148 2.96 -14.10 23.20
C ALA A 148 1.90 -13.67 22.19
N ARG A 149 2.07 -14.10 20.94
CA ARG A 149 1.17 -13.81 19.81
C ARG A 149 0.65 -15.10 19.20
N LYS A 150 -0.51 -15.01 18.58
CA LYS A 150 -1.15 -16.10 17.83
C LYS A 150 -1.66 -15.59 16.49
N PRO A 151 -1.80 -16.46 15.48
CA PRO A 151 -2.40 -16.09 14.22
C PRO A 151 -3.91 -15.88 14.36
N ALA A 152 -4.41 -14.83 13.73
CA ALA A 152 -5.83 -14.57 13.56
C ALA A 152 -6.15 -14.33 12.10
N THR A 153 -7.18 -14.98 11.58
CA THR A 153 -7.68 -14.78 10.23
C THR A 153 -8.81 -13.76 10.29
N THR A 154 -8.70 -12.71 9.51
CA THR A 154 -9.71 -11.64 9.43
C THR A 154 -10.82 -11.98 8.45
N GLU A 155 -11.90 -11.18 8.46
CA GLU A 155 -13.04 -11.29 7.53
C GLU A 155 -12.64 -11.18 6.05
N THR A 156 -11.49 -10.57 5.75
CA THR A 156 -10.95 -10.46 4.38
C THR A 156 -10.02 -11.61 4.00
N GLY A 157 -9.76 -12.54 4.91
CA GLY A 157 -8.82 -13.65 4.73
C GLY A 157 -7.36 -13.31 5.07
N LEU A 158 -7.06 -12.07 5.46
CA LEU A 158 -5.73 -11.66 5.91
C LEU A 158 -5.42 -12.34 7.25
N VAL A 159 -4.22 -12.94 7.35
CA VAL A 159 -3.72 -13.53 8.59
C VAL A 159 -2.79 -12.54 9.28
N VAL A 160 -3.08 -12.21 10.54
CA VAL A 160 -2.33 -11.23 11.34
C VAL A 160 -1.91 -11.86 12.67
N GLN A 161 -0.68 -11.57 13.10
CA GLN A 161 -0.21 -11.96 14.43
C GLN A 161 -0.77 -11.02 15.50
N VAL A 162 -1.62 -11.54 16.36
CA VAL A 162 -2.33 -10.77 17.39
C VAL A 162 -1.93 -11.21 18.80
N PRO A 163 -2.09 -10.35 19.83
CA PRO A 163 -1.96 -10.80 21.22
C PRO A 163 -2.91 -11.93 21.56
N ILE A 164 -2.54 -12.78 22.52
CA ILE A 164 -3.31 -13.96 22.91
C ILE A 164 -4.74 -13.66 23.41
N PHE A 165 -5.00 -12.44 23.90
CA PHE A 165 -6.32 -12.02 24.41
C PHE A 165 -7.34 -11.69 23.31
N VAL A 166 -6.91 -11.59 22.05
CA VAL A 166 -7.82 -11.34 20.92
C VAL A 166 -8.62 -12.60 20.62
N GLU A 167 -9.92 -12.45 20.49
CA GLU A 167 -10.87 -13.55 20.26
C GLU A 167 -11.56 -13.43 18.90
N THR A 168 -12.13 -14.52 18.43
CA THR A 168 -13.01 -14.54 17.26
C THR A 168 -14.20 -13.61 17.51
N GLY A 169 -14.48 -12.74 16.53
CA GLY A 169 -15.52 -11.71 16.61
C GLY A 169 -15.00 -10.33 17.04
N ASP A 170 -13.82 -10.25 17.63
CA ASP A 170 -13.19 -8.95 17.93
C ASP A 170 -12.89 -8.16 16.65
N THR A 171 -12.94 -6.85 16.74
CA THR A 171 -12.46 -5.95 15.69
C THR A 171 -11.06 -5.48 16.04
N ILE A 172 -10.14 -5.63 15.12
CA ILE A 172 -8.74 -5.25 15.30
C ILE A 172 -8.33 -4.18 14.28
N ARG A 173 -7.51 -3.25 14.72
CA ARG A 173 -6.90 -2.24 13.85
C ARG A 173 -5.54 -2.74 13.37
N ILE A 174 -5.33 -2.65 12.08
CA ILE A 174 -4.14 -3.13 11.39
C ILE A 174 -3.50 -1.97 10.62
N ASP A 175 -2.18 -1.83 10.72
CA ASP A 175 -1.42 -0.91 9.86
C ASP A 175 -1.32 -1.52 8.45
N THR A 176 -1.84 -0.83 7.45
CA THR A 176 -1.87 -1.35 6.07
C THR A 176 -0.51 -1.34 5.39
N ARG A 177 0.46 -0.59 5.92
CA ARG A 177 1.83 -0.52 5.38
C ARG A 177 2.68 -1.71 5.80
N THR A 178 2.44 -2.25 7.00
CA THR A 178 3.22 -3.35 7.60
C THR A 178 2.43 -4.64 7.71
N GLY A 179 1.09 -4.59 7.68
CA GLY A 179 0.21 -5.73 7.95
C GLY A 179 0.13 -6.11 9.42
N GLU A 180 0.62 -5.26 10.32
CA GLU A 180 0.73 -5.55 11.75
C GLU A 180 -0.48 -5.07 12.54
N TYR A 181 -0.83 -5.86 13.55
CA TYR A 181 -1.81 -5.50 14.57
C TYR A 181 -1.36 -4.27 15.36
N GLN A 182 -2.26 -3.31 15.54
CA GLN A 182 -2.03 -2.13 16.38
C GLN A 182 -2.80 -2.17 17.69
N THR A 183 -4.11 -2.40 17.62
CA THR A 183 -4.98 -2.41 18.80
C THR A 183 -6.28 -3.16 18.51
N ARG A 184 -6.98 -3.53 19.56
CA ARG A 184 -8.37 -3.95 19.50
C ARG A 184 -9.28 -2.72 19.60
N VAL A 185 -10.29 -2.64 18.77
CA VAL A 185 -11.22 -1.52 18.65
C VAL A 185 -12.52 -1.82 19.40
#